data_2f2bbe8aea5ecaff6d00ae579833a6eb
#
_entry.id   2f2bbe8aea5ecaff6d00ae579833a6eb
#
_cell.length_a   1.000
_cell.length_b   1.000
_cell.length_c   1.000
_cell.angle_alpha   90.00
_cell.angle_beta   90.00
_cell.angle_gamma   90.00
#
_symmetry.space_group_name_H-M   'P 1'
#
loop_
_entity.id
_entity.type
_entity.pdbx_description
1 polymer ?
#
loop_
_entity_poly.entity_id
_entity_poly.type
_entity_poly.pdbx_seq_one_letter_code
_entity_poly.pdbx_strand_id
1 'polypeptide(L)'
;MDGLTAPIAADVAYKQLLQRQSTTRPQGDAPLPLTPPPFDAASQLINVTGAHAFTAPGSGDARGECPGLNALANHNYLPHNGIATINQFVSATTQVFGMGADLALFLSTYGAVIDGSGTSWSIAGGPHIGIGGSHGNYESDSSPLKSDLYQYGSNSKLILEQFHELYDMQPNAATANYNLDVLRTFRNQRFQESIDKNPLFVYGPFTGMAVSQAAFTFIYRFMANHSAEYPEGVLNKDVLKSFMSISGPENNLVWTPGHERIPSNWYRRNTADAYTIPYFETDILYFTSSNPQLNLVGCNEGKVDTYQNIDASTLSNGAYTAAQAAANPICFATEFALAELPGLTGLSLTSGVLGSLTSVLSSVTKNLGCKAIGSVNTTALALCPGFSLYGGPTAPVAPGAIQS
;
A
#
# COMPACT_ATOMS: atom_id res chain seq x y z
N MET A 1 -1.75 14.97 -27.83
CA MET A 1 -2.67 15.91 -27.13
C MET A 1 -3.59 15.21 -26.12
N ASP A 2 -3.35 13.95 -25.79
CA ASP A 2 -4.26 13.16 -24.95
C ASP A 2 -3.97 13.18 -23.44
N GLY A 3 -2.86 13.80 -23.02
CA GLY A 3 -2.47 13.86 -21.61
C GLY A 3 -3.32 14.80 -20.72
N LEU A 4 -4.14 15.66 -21.31
CA LEU A 4 -4.99 16.62 -20.57
C LEU A 4 -6.37 16.06 -20.18
N THR A 5 -6.75 14.88 -20.69
CA THR A 5 -8.06 14.28 -20.40
C THR A 5 -8.08 13.35 -19.18
N ALA A 6 -6.93 12.77 -18.81
CA ALA A 6 -6.82 11.86 -17.67
C ALA A 6 -7.14 12.52 -16.30
N PRO A 7 -6.69 13.76 -16.01
CA PRO A 7 -7.05 14.48 -14.77
C PRO A 7 -8.53 14.70 -14.59
N ILE A 8 -9.19 15.09 -15.67
CA ILE A 8 -10.63 15.35 -15.65
C ILE A 8 -11.40 14.05 -15.41
N ALA A 9 -10.94 12.94 -15.97
CA ALA A 9 -11.56 11.64 -15.77
C ALA A 9 -11.48 11.16 -14.33
N ALA A 10 -10.33 11.32 -13.64
CA ALA A 10 -10.17 10.94 -12.24
C ALA A 10 -11.04 11.79 -11.31
N ASP A 11 -11.10 13.11 -11.50
CA ASP A 11 -11.96 14.01 -10.70
C ASP A 11 -13.45 13.72 -10.92
N VAL A 12 -13.85 13.45 -12.15
CA VAL A 12 -15.23 13.06 -12.47
C VAL A 12 -15.56 11.70 -11.86
N ALA A 13 -14.68 10.72 -11.94
CA ALA A 13 -14.87 9.41 -11.35
C ALA A 13 -14.98 9.49 -9.82
N TYR A 14 -14.12 10.28 -9.16
CA TYR A 14 -14.19 10.54 -7.73
C TYR A 14 -15.54 11.15 -7.32
N LYS A 15 -15.99 12.19 -8.01
CA LYS A 15 -17.30 12.82 -7.76
C LYS A 15 -18.47 11.88 -8.01
N GLN A 16 -18.39 11.05 -9.06
CA GLN A 16 -19.42 10.04 -9.34
C GLN A 16 -19.44 8.94 -8.29
N LEU A 17 -18.27 8.51 -7.79
CA LEU A 17 -18.18 7.54 -6.72
C LEU A 17 -18.81 8.08 -5.43
N LEU A 18 -18.50 9.31 -5.06
CA LEU A 18 -19.14 10.00 -3.93
C LEU A 18 -20.67 10.11 -4.10
N GLN A 19 -21.15 10.40 -5.29
CA GLN A 19 -22.59 10.49 -5.59
C GLN A 19 -23.29 9.12 -5.54
N ARG A 20 -22.66 8.07 -6.07
CA ARG A 20 -23.20 6.68 -6.00
C ARG A 20 -23.34 6.19 -4.57
N GLN A 21 -22.46 6.59 -3.69
CA GLN A 21 -22.50 6.23 -2.28
C GLN A 21 -23.65 6.90 -1.52
N SER A 22 -24.15 8.04 -2.01
CA SER A 22 -25.28 8.76 -1.40
C SER A 22 -26.65 8.18 -1.77
N THR A 23 -26.78 7.34 -2.81
CA THR A 23 -28.07 7.00 -3.40
C THR A 23 -28.42 5.51 -3.44
N THR A 24 -27.47 4.57 -3.30
CA THR A 24 -27.78 3.13 -3.36
C THR A 24 -26.82 2.30 -2.50
N ARG A 25 -27.37 1.57 -1.53
CA ARG A 25 -26.65 0.49 -0.83
C ARG A 25 -26.76 -0.80 -1.66
N PRO A 26 -25.68 -1.35 -2.23
CA PRO A 26 -25.65 -2.77 -2.54
C PRO A 26 -25.69 -3.56 -1.25
N GLN A 27 -26.55 -4.58 -1.22
CA GLN A 27 -26.67 -5.45 -0.06
C GLN A 27 -25.37 -6.28 0.04
N GLY A 28 -24.51 -5.94 1.02
CA GLY A 28 -23.25 -6.65 1.27
C GLY A 28 -22.02 -5.74 1.46
N ASP A 29 -21.94 -4.60 0.78
CA ASP A 29 -20.80 -3.70 0.92
C ASP A 29 -21.23 -2.41 1.62
N ALA A 30 -20.61 -2.09 2.76
CA ALA A 30 -20.86 -0.83 3.42
C ALA A 30 -20.42 0.31 2.50
N PRO A 31 -21.32 1.25 2.15
CA PRO A 31 -20.91 2.43 1.40
C PRO A 31 -19.89 3.20 2.22
N LEU A 32 -18.98 3.89 1.54
CA LEU A 32 -18.05 4.80 2.21
C LEU A 32 -18.86 5.80 3.03
N PRO A 33 -18.71 5.87 4.36
CA PRO A 33 -19.41 6.88 5.11
C PRO A 33 -18.80 8.25 4.76
N LEU A 34 -19.62 9.13 4.25
CA LEU A 34 -19.25 10.56 4.11
C LEU A 34 -19.05 11.19 5.49
N THR A 35 -19.65 10.58 6.51
CA THR A 35 -19.50 10.92 7.91
C THR A 35 -19.17 9.63 8.65
N PRO A 36 -18.06 9.58 9.42
CA PRO A 36 -17.72 8.39 10.17
C PRO A 36 -18.82 8.05 11.17
N PRO A 37 -19.05 6.75 11.45
CA PRO A 37 -19.96 6.33 12.49
C PRO A 37 -19.57 6.94 13.85
N PRO A 38 -20.53 7.13 14.78
CA PRO A 38 -20.23 7.58 16.13
C PRO A 38 -19.16 6.69 16.79
N PHE A 39 -18.29 7.33 17.56
CA PHE A 39 -17.26 6.64 18.34
C PHE A 39 -17.89 5.70 19.38
N ASP A 40 -17.38 4.48 19.45
CA ASP A 40 -17.73 3.48 20.48
C ASP A 40 -16.46 2.93 21.13
N ALA A 41 -16.13 3.46 22.30
CA ALA A 41 -14.91 3.11 23.02
C ALA A 41 -14.82 1.61 23.33
N ALA A 42 -15.94 0.93 23.57
CA ALA A 42 -15.95 -0.48 23.94
C ALA A 42 -15.52 -1.39 22.80
N SER A 43 -15.93 -1.08 21.57
CA SER A 43 -15.62 -1.88 20.38
C SER A 43 -14.36 -1.43 19.64
N GLN A 44 -13.88 -0.19 19.90
CA GLN A 44 -12.75 0.39 19.19
C GLN A 44 -11.42 0.31 19.95
N LEU A 45 -11.45 0.19 21.31
CA LEU A 45 -10.23 0.05 22.10
C LEU A 45 -9.47 -1.23 21.74
N ILE A 46 -8.19 -1.09 21.39
CA ILE A 46 -7.31 -2.23 21.14
C ILE A 46 -6.54 -2.58 22.41
N ASN A 47 -6.63 -3.83 22.82
CA ASN A 47 -5.91 -4.32 23.99
C ASN A 47 -4.41 -4.47 23.69
N VAL A 48 -3.58 -3.78 24.45
CA VAL A 48 -2.10 -3.87 24.37
C VAL A 48 -1.48 -4.33 25.69
N THR A 49 -2.25 -5.09 26.48
CA THR A 49 -1.83 -5.61 27.79
C THR A 49 -1.98 -7.13 27.86
N GLY A 50 -1.45 -7.75 28.90
CA GLY A 50 -1.52 -9.20 29.10
C GLY A 50 -0.93 -9.98 27.93
N ALA A 51 -1.70 -10.83 27.27
CA ALA A 51 -1.25 -11.59 26.10
C ALA A 51 -0.85 -10.73 24.91
N HIS A 52 -1.35 -9.49 24.86
CA HIS A 52 -1.05 -8.50 23.82
C HIS A 52 -0.11 -7.40 24.29
N ALA A 53 0.60 -7.62 25.40
CA ALA A 53 1.67 -6.71 25.80
C ALA A 53 2.79 -6.69 24.75
N PHE A 54 3.37 -5.52 24.54
CA PHE A 54 4.48 -5.38 23.59
C PHE A 54 5.66 -6.30 23.99
N THR A 55 6.13 -7.05 23.02
CA THR A 55 7.36 -7.85 23.10
C THR A 55 8.23 -7.49 21.91
N ALA A 56 9.48 -7.10 22.17
CA ALA A 56 10.43 -6.79 21.12
C ALA A 56 10.79 -8.05 20.30
N PRO A 57 11.06 -7.93 18.99
CA PRO A 57 11.49 -9.08 18.21
C PRO A 57 12.79 -9.67 18.73
N GLY A 58 12.85 -11.00 18.78
CA GLY A 58 14.05 -11.77 19.11
C GLY A 58 14.85 -12.14 17.85
N SER A 59 15.98 -12.81 18.07
CA SER A 59 16.78 -13.33 16.96
C SER A 59 15.99 -14.38 16.17
N GLY A 60 15.83 -14.14 14.87
CA GLY A 60 15.08 -15.01 13.96
C GLY A 60 13.62 -14.64 13.78
N ASP A 61 13.11 -13.64 14.50
CA ASP A 61 11.78 -13.10 14.22
C ASP A 61 11.80 -12.21 12.98
N ALA A 62 10.88 -12.48 12.08
CA ALA A 62 10.73 -11.71 10.86
C ALA A 62 10.06 -10.36 11.14
N ARG A 63 10.67 -9.29 10.66
CA ARG A 63 10.09 -7.94 10.59
C ARG A 63 10.44 -7.34 9.24
N GLY A 64 9.49 -6.66 8.65
CA GLY A 64 9.62 -6.14 7.29
C GLY A 64 9.25 -4.67 7.16
N GLU A 65 8.99 -4.27 5.95
CA GLU A 65 8.70 -2.88 5.59
C GLU A 65 7.36 -2.37 6.12
N CYS A 66 6.38 -3.24 6.37
CA CYS A 66 5.07 -2.82 6.85
C CYS A 66 5.04 -2.60 8.37
N PRO A 67 5.01 -1.35 8.86
CA PRO A 67 5.04 -1.06 10.30
C PRO A 67 3.81 -1.59 11.03
N GLY A 68 2.64 -1.60 10.37
CA GLY A 68 1.42 -2.17 10.94
C GLY A 68 1.55 -3.66 11.22
N LEU A 69 2.08 -4.44 10.28
CA LEU A 69 2.27 -5.88 10.47
C LEU A 69 3.34 -6.19 11.54
N ASN A 70 4.41 -5.39 11.59
CA ASN A 70 5.41 -5.49 12.66
C ASN A 70 4.77 -5.25 14.04
N ALA A 71 3.95 -4.21 14.17
CA ALA A 71 3.23 -3.92 15.41
C ALA A 71 2.27 -5.06 15.81
N LEU A 72 1.54 -5.66 14.85
CA LEU A 72 0.69 -6.82 15.11
C LEU A 72 1.47 -8.02 15.65
N ALA A 73 2.65 -8.30 15.09
CA ALA A 73 3.52 -9.38 15.57
C ALA A 73 4.10 -9.06 16.96
N ASN A 74 4.51 -7.81 17.21
CA ASN A 74 5.04 -7.36 18.50
C ASN A 74 4.00 -7.39 19.62
N HIS A 75 2.73 -7.32 19.27
CA HIS A 75 1.60 -7.42 20.20
C HIS A 75 0.87 -8.77 20.14
N ASN A 76 1.44 -9.79 19.53
CA ASN A 76 0.89 -11.15 19.44
C ASN A 76 -0.53 -11.23 18.84
N TYR A 77 -0.92 -10.28 18.01
CA TYR A 77 -2.10 -10.38 17.14
C TYR A 77 -1.81 -11.22 15.90
N LEU A 78 -0.55 -11.18 15.42
CA LEU A 78 0.05 -12.18 14.53
C LEU A 78 1.02 -13.05 15.33
N PRO A 79 1.39 -14.23 14.83
CA PRO A 79 2.48 -15.00 15.42
C PRO A 79 3.74 -14.14 15.59
N HIS A 80 4.34 -14.18 16.77
CA HIS A 80 5.44 -13.28 17.13
C HIS A 80 6.65 -13.40 16.18
N ASN A 81 6.87 -14.61 15.64
CA ASN A 81 7.92 -14.85 14.66
C ASN A 81 7.71 -14.16 13.29
N GLY A 82 6.57 -13.51 13.08
CA GLY A 82 6.27 -12.79 11.85
C GLY A 82 5.89 -13.65 10.65
N ILE A 83 5.65 -14.96 10.84
CA ILE A 83 5.17 -15.86 9.79
C ILE A 83 3.74 -16.27 10.12
N ALA A 84 2.79 -15.99 9.22
CA ALA A 84 1.38 -16.23 9.48
C ALA A 84 0.67 -16.83 8.27
N THR A 85 -0.44 -17.50 8.53
CA THR A 85 -1.36 -18.00 7.50
C THR A 85 -2.28 -16.88 6.99
N ILE A 86 -2.88 -17.08 5.82
CA ILE A 86 -3.89 -16.17 5.24
C ILE A 86 -4.95 -15.82 6.30
N ASN A 87 -5.52 -16.82 6.99
CA ASN A 87 -6.56 -16.59 7.99
C ASN A 87 -6.08 -15.79 9.20
N GLN A 88 -4.83 -15.96 9.63
CA GLN A 88 -4.24 -15.18 10.72
C GLN A 88 -4.06 -13.71 10.31
N PHE A 89 -3.59 -13.45 9.10
CA PHE A 89 -3.50 -12.09 8.57
C PHE A 89 -4.87 -11.43 8.47
N VAL A 90 -5.86 -12.11 7.87
CA VAL A 90 -7.24 -11.60 7.76
C VAL A 90 -7.80 -11.28 9.14
N SER A 91 -7.70 -12.21 10.09
CA SER A 91 -8.22 -12.01 11.45
C SER A 91 -7.54 -10.82 12.14
N ALA A 92 -6.22 -10.75 12.14
CA ALA A 92 -5.47 -9.70 12.83
C ALA A 92 -5.73 -8.31 12.24
N THR A 93 -5.72 -8.16 10.91
CA THR A 93 -5.90 -6.86 10.26
C THR A 93 -7.34 -6.35 10.35
N THR A 94 -8.33 -7.23 10.28
CA THR A 94 -9.72 -6.85 10.48
C THR A 94 -10.00 -6.51 11.95
N GLN A 95 -9.47 -7.28 12.88
CA GLN A 95 -9.68 -7.06 14.32
C GLN A 95 -8.99 -5.78 14.80
N VAL A 96 -7.75 -5.54 14.43
CA VAL A 96 -6.96 -4.45 15.00
C VAL A 96 -7.12 -3.17 14.20
N PHE A 97 -7.07 -3.22 12.89
CA PHE A 97 -7.07 -2.02 12.04
C PHE A 97 -8.43 -1.68 11.44
N GLY A 98 -9.42 -2.57 11.56
CA GLY A 98 -10.71 -2.37 10.88
C GLY A 98 -10.59 -2.45 9.35
N MET A 99 -9.61 -3.23 8.85
CA MET A 99 -9.52 -3.54 7.43
C MET A 99 -10.76 -4.31 6.99
N GLY A 100 -11.32 -4.00 5.83
CA GLY A 100 -12.44 -4.75 5.25
C GLY A 100 -12.01 -6.17 4.92
N ALA A 101 -12.93 -7.12 5.07
CA ALA A 101 -12.63 -8.54 4.83
C ALA A 101 -12.18 -8.82 3.40
N ASP A 102 -12.70 -8.09 2.42
CA ASP A 102 -12.33 -8.13 1.00
C ASP A 102 -10.86 -7.73 0.78
N LEU A 103 -10.46 -6.59 1.32
CA LEU A 103 -9.09 -6.08 1.23
C LEU A 103 -8.12 -6.97 2.02
N ALA A 104 -8.50 -7.40 3.23
CA ALA A 104 -7.69 -8.28 4.06
C ALA A 104 -7.44 -9.63 3.37
N LEU A 105 -8.48 -10.25 2.79
CA LEU A 105 -8.35 -11.51 2.07
C LEU A 105 -7.50 -11.35 0.80
N PHE A 106 -7.73 -10.26 0.05
CA PHE A 106 -6.95 -9.96 -1.15
C PHE A 106 -5.45 -9.86 -0.83
N LEU A 107 -5.06 -8.97 0.08
CA LEU A 107 -3.65 -8.74 0.42
C LEU A 107 -3.01 -9.99 1.03
N SER A 108 -3.72 -10.69 1.93
CA SER A 108 -3.17 -11.89 2.57
C SER A 108 -2.97 -13.04 1.60
N THR A 109 -3.88 -13.19 0.62
CA THR A 109 -3.76 -14.22 -0.42
C THR A 109 -2.65 -13.85 -1.40
N TYR A 110 -2.57 -12.59 -1.79
CA TYR A 110 -1.50 -12.09 -2.66
C TYR A 110 -0.13 -12.38 -2.05
N GLY A 111 0.10 -12.02 -0.77
CA GLY A 111 1.35 -12.30 -0.08
C GLY A 111 1.67 -13.79 0.02
N ALA A 112 0.69 -14.62 0.33
CA ALA A 112 0.89 -16.06 0.41
C ALA A 112 1.31 -16.67 -0.95
N VAL A 113 0.80 -16.12 -2.06
CA VAL A 113 1.10 -16.61 -3.42
C VAL A 113 2.43 -16.07 -3.92
N ILE A 114 2.67 -14.76 -3.77
CA ILE A 114 3.82 -14.10 -4.38
C ILE A 114 5.07 -14.22 -3.50
N ASP A 115 4.94 -14.07 -2.18
CA ASP A 115 6.07 -14.05 -1.24
C ASP A 115 6.09 -15.26 -0.29
N GLY A 116 5.19 -16.22 -0.44
CA GLY A 116 5.02 -17.30 0.52
C GLY A 116 4.88 -18.70 -0.05
N SER A 117 4.25 -19.57 0.74
CA SER A 117 4.01 -20.98 0.43
C SER A 117 2.67 -21.26 -0.26
N GLY A 118 1.89 -20.21 -0.58
CA GLY A 118 0.51 -20.30 -1.05
C GLY A 118 -0.55 -20.34 0.03
N THR A 119 -0.17 -20.61 1.27
CA THR A 119 -1.08 -20.62 2.44
C THR A 119 -0.59 -19.76 3.60
N SER A 120 0.68 -19.40 3.60
CA SER A 120 1.35 -18.58 4.63
C SER A 120 2.49 -17.79 4.02
N TRP A 121 2.89 -16.71 4.65
CA TRP A 121 4.03 -15.89 4.24
C TRP A 121 4.65 -15.16 5.43
N SER A 122 5.84 -14.60 5.21
CA SER A 122 6.61 -13.84 6.18
C SER A 122 6.42 -12.35 5.97
N ILE A 123 6.18 -11.59 7.04
CA ILE A 123 6.07 -10.12 6.97
C ILE A 123 7.39 -9.42 6.58
N ALA A 124 8.49 -10.15 6.55
CA ALA A 124 9.77 -9.64 6.04
C ALA A 124 9.89 -9.68 4.50
N GLY A 125 8.80 -10.09 3.80
CA GLY A 125 8.89 -10.41 2.38
C GLY A 125 9.59 -11.74 2.15
N GLY A 126 9.52 -12.30 0.94
CA GLY A 126 10.06 -13.60 0.58
C GLY A 126 11.25 -14.07 1.39
N PRO A 127 11.88 -15.08 1.12
CA PRO A 127 11.78 -16.01 0.02
C PRO A 127 11.41 -17.39 0.54
N HIS A 128 10.20 -17.81 0.50
CA HIS A 128 10.04 -19.23 0.75
C HIS A 128 9.71 -20.01 -0.54
N ILE A 129 8.97 -19.43 -1.46
CA ILE A 129 8.69 -20.03 -2.78
C ILE A 129 8.23 -18.93 -3.77
N GLY A 130 8.10 -17.67 -3.34
CA GLY A 130 7.62 -16.57 -4.17
C GLY A 130 8.63 -16.09 -5.20
N ILE A 131 8.28 -15.02 -5.90
CA ILE A 131 9.11 -14.37 -6.93
C ILE A 131 10.41 -13.79 -6.31
N GLY A 132 10.50 -13.78 -4.99
CA GLY A 132 11.67 -13.36 -4.22
C GLY A 132 11.68 -11.87 -3.91
N GLY A 133 11.89 -11.52 -2.63
CA GLY A 133 11.92 -10.16 -2.15
C GLY A 133 10.59 -9.43 -2.23
N SER A 134 10.39 -8.41 -1.42
CA SER A 134 9.18 -7.61 -1.43
C SER A 134 9.20 -6.51 -2.50
N HIS A 135 10.39 -6.12 -2.99
CA HIS A 135 10.53 -5.07 -3.99
C HIS A 135 9.87 -5.45 -5.31
N GLY A 136 8.93 -4.61 -5.74
CA GLY A 136 8.14 -4.88 -6.93
C GLY A 136 6.95 -5.83 -6.72
N ASN A 137 6.80 -6.44 -5.55
CA ASN A 137 5.65 -7.28 -5.20
C ASN A 137 4.65 -6.52 -4.34
N TYR A 138 5.04 -6.14 -3.13
CA TYR A 138 4.29 -5.27 -2.23
C TYR A 138 4.94 -3.90 -2.06
N GLU A 139 6.26 -3.87 -2.00
CA GLU A 139 7.02 -2.64 -1.90
C GLU A 139 7.36 -2.14 -3.29
N SER A 140 7.30 -0.83 -3.48
CA SER A 140 7.66 -0.18 -4.72
C SER A 140 8.45 1.08 -4.44
N ASP A 141 9.15 1.56 -5.45
CA ASP A 141 9.79 2.86 -5.41
C ASP A 141 8.78 3.97 -5.06
N SER A 142 9.25 5.12 -4.63
CA SER A 142 8.46 6.26 -4.16
C SER A 142 7.60 5.99 -2.92
N SER A 143 8.01 5.06 -2.07
CA SER A 143 7.38 4.72 -0.80
C SER A 143 7.44 5.88 0.22
N PRO A 144 6.53 5.96 1.20
CA PRO A 144 6.50 7.06 2.14
C PRO A 144 7.73 7.14 3.04
N LEU A 145 8.21 6.03 3.56
CA LEU A 145 9.29 6.02 4.57
C LEU A 145 10.40 5.02 4.28
N LYS A 146 10.23 4.18 3.27
CA LYS A 146 11.22 3.25 2.76
C LYS A 146 11.64 3.78 1.40
N SER A 147 12.90 3.96 1.19
CA SER A 147 13.34 4.61 -0.03
C SER A 147 13.46 3.66 -1.21
N ASP A 148 13.67 4.23 -2.38
CA ASP A 148 13.95 3.49 -3.59
C ASP A 148 15.18 2.61 -3.40
N LEU A 149 15.11 1.36 -3.81
CA LEU A 149 16.20 0.39 -3.67
C LEU A 149 17.50 0.91 -4.29
N TYR A 150 17.40 1.56 -5.45
CA TYR A 150 18.56 2.14 -6.12
C TYR A 150 19.29 3.17 -5.27
N GLN A 151 18.56 4.10 -4.62
CA GLN A 151 19.15 5.21 -3.89
C GLN A 151 19.80 4.80 -2.57
N TYR A 152 19.22 3.81 -1.88
CA TYR A 152 19.57 3.50 -0.48
C TYR A 152 20.05 2.06 -0.26
N GLY A 153 20.00 1.21 -1.26
CA GLY A 153 20.43 -0.19 -1.17
C GLY A 153 19.50 -1.08 -0.33
N SER A 154 18.37 -0.54 0.11
CA SER A 154 17.33 -1.27 0.85
C SER A 154 15.97 -0.63 0.62
N ASN A 155 14.96 -1.46 0.38
CA ASN A 155 13.56 -1.05 0.29
C ASN A 155 12.76 -1.40 1.56
N SER A 156 13.38 -2.03 2.54
CA SER A 156 12.73 -2.46 3.79
C SER A 156 13.08 -1.61 5.00
N LYS A 157 14.19 -0.87 4.97
CA LYS A 157 14.64 -0.03 6.07
C LYS A 157 14.00 1.36 6.01
N LEU A 158 13.58 1.85 7.17
CA LEU A 158 13.12 3.22 7.28
C LEU A 158 14.27 4.19 7.09
N ILE A 159 14.07 5.18 6.24
CA ILE A 159 15.02 6.27 6.00
C ILE A 159 14.61 7.44 6.89
N LEU A 160 15.46 7.78 7.84
CA LEU A 160 15.14 8.76 8.86
C LEU A 160 14.94 10.16 8.28
N GLU A 161 15.67 10.51 7.23
CA GLU A 161 15.50 11.75 6.50
C GLU A 161 14.09 11.85 5.89
N GLN A 162 13.59 10.80 5.27
CA GLN A 162 12.21 10.78 4.75
C GLN A 162 11.17 10.85 5.86
N PHE A 163 11.45 10.22 7.02
CA PHE A 163 10.58 10.38 8.17
C PHE A 163 10.54 11.84 8.63
N HIS A 164 11.67 12.53 8.68
CA HIS A 164 11.72 13.96 8.99
C HIS A 164 10.92 14.80 7.98
N GLU A 165 11.04 14.51 6.68
CA GLU A 165 10.26 15.22 5.65
C GLU A 165 8.74 15.15 5.95
N LEU A 166 8.22 13.95 6.26
CA LEU A 166 6.83 13.80 6.64
C LEU A 166 6.52 14.48 7.99
N TYR A 167 7.38 14.25 8.98
CA TYR A 167 7.17 14.72 10.36
C TYR A 167 7.10 16.24 10.45
N ASP A 168 7.95 16.92 9.71
CA ASP A 168 8.08 18.38 9.70
C ASP A 168 6.95 19.08 8.91
N MET A 169 6.17 18.35 8.10
CA MET A 169 4.96 18.88 7.48
C MET A 169 3.91 19.32 8.50
N GLN A 170 4.00 18.84 9.77
CA GLN A 170 3.13 19.20 10.87
C GLN A 170 3.94 19.75 12.05
N PRO A 171 4.46 20.99 11.97
CA PRO A 171 5.40 21.51 12.96
C PRO A 171 4.80 21.72 14.34
N ASN A 172 3.49 22.02 14.44
CA ASN A 172 2.82 22.24 15.71
C ASN A 172 2.28 20.93 16.28
N ALA A 173 2.92 20.38 17.30
CA ALA A 173 2.55 19.12 17.94
C ALA A 173 1.12 19.11 18.49
N ALA A 174 0.60 20.26 18.96
CA ALA A 174 -0.74 20.34 19.55
C ALA A 174 -1.87 20.17 18.51
N THR A 175 -1.60 20.47 17.26
CA THR A 175 -2.59 20.40 16.16
C THR A 175 -2.19 19.41 15.07
N ALA A 176 -1.08 18.70 15.24
CA ALA A 176 -0.56 17.78 14.24
C ALA A 176 -1.56 16.65 13.95
N ASN A 177 -1.86 16.50 12.67
CA ASN A 177 -2.64 15.39 12.14
C ASN A 177 -2.13 15.04 10.74
N TYR A 178 -1.46 13.90 10.62
CA TYR A 178 -0.95 13.38 9.34
C TYR A 178 -2.09 12.71 8.57
N ASN A 179 -3.11 13.51 8.25
CA ASN A 179 -4.30 13.09 7.53
C ASN A 179 -4.02 12.87 6.03
N LEU A 180 -5.06 12.52 5.28
CA LEU A 180 -4.91 12.24 3.84
C LEU A 180 -4.44 13.46 3.03
N ASP A 181 -4.73 14.70 3.46
CA ASP A 181 -4.24 15.90 2.76
C ASP A 181 -2.72 16.03 2.86
N VAL A 182 -2.18 15.82 4.05
CA VAL A 182 -0.73 15.80 4.31
C VAL A 182 -0.08 14.65 3.52
N LEU A 183 -0.65 13.45 3.62
CA LEU A 183 -0.10 12.27 2.96
C LEU A 183 -0.19 12.35 1.43
N ARG A 184 -1.25 13.00 0.88
CA ARG A 184 -1.36 13.27 -0.55
C ARG A 184 -0.25 14.22 -1.04
N THR A 185 0.03 15.27 -0.28
CA THR A 185 1.13 16.18 -0.59
C THR A 185 2.46 15.47 -0.52
N PHE A 186 2.69 14.69 0.53
CA PHE A 186 3.90 13.90 0.70
C PHE A 186 4.07 12.84 -0.40
N ARG A 187 2.96 12.19 -0.83
CA ARG A 187 2.95 11.25 -1.95
C ARG A 187 3.50 11.88 -3.23
N ASN A 188 3.09 13.10 -3.53
CA ASN A 188 3.56 13.83 -4.70
C ASN A 188 5.06 14.15 -4.61
N GLN A 189 5.54 14.54 -3.43
CA GLN A 189 6.96 14.82 -3.19
C GLN A 189 7.80 13.54 -3.41
N ARG A 190 7.38 12.41 -2.82
CA ARG A 190 8.09 11.13 -2.99
C ARG A 190 8.11 10.66 -4.44
N PHE A 191 7.00 10.80 -5.17
CA PHE A 191 6.94 10.44 -6.59
C PHE A 191 7.90 11.27 -7.43
N GLN A 192 7.93 12.59 -7.20
CA GLN A 192 8.85 13.47 -7.92
C GLN A 192 10.31 13.17 -7.57
N GLU A 193 10.59 12.90 -6.31
CA GLU A 193 11.94 12.55 -5.88
C GLU A 193 12.48 11.28 -6.55
N SER A 194 11.63 10.27 -6.72
CA SER A 194 12.03 9.07 -7.47
C SER A 194 12.34 9.37 -8.92
N ILE A 195 11.59 10.28 -9.56
CA ILE A 195 11.91 10.77 -10.92
C ILE A 195 13.27 11.46 -10.94
N ASP A 196 13.51 12.35 -9.97
CA ASP A 196 14.69 13.23 -9.92
C ASP A 196 15.98 12.48 -9.55
N LYS A 197 15.87 11.35 -8.83
CA LYS A 197 17.02 10.69 -8.19
C LYS A 197 17.23 9.22 -8.57
N ASN A 198 16.21 8.54 -9.08
CA ASN A 198 16.29 7.12 -9.40
C ASN A 198 16.23 6.87 -10.92
N PRO A 199 17.36 6.65 -11.60
CA PRO A 199 17.37 6.37 -13.03
C PRO A 199 16.66 5.07 -13.41
N LEU A 200 16.41 4.17 -12.43
CA LEU A 200 15.74 2.90 -12.61
C LEU A 200 14.30 2.92 -12.07
N PHE A 201 13.77 4.11 -11.76
CA PHE A 201 12.41 4.24 -11.23
C PHE A 201 11.38 3.62 -12.17
N VAL A 202 10.57 2.71 -11.63
CA VAL A 202 9.43 2.08 -12.31
C VAL A 202 8.16 2.28 -11.50
N TYR A 203 7.16 2.84 -12.14
CA TYR A 203 5.83 3.01 -11.60
C TYR A 203 4.85 2.12 -12.35
N GLY A 204 4.73 0.88 -11.87
CA GLY A 204 3.95 -0.17 -12.52
C GLY A 204 2.44 -0.04 -12.32
N PRO A 205 1.64 -0.81 -13.07
CA PRO A 205 0.18 -0.80 -12.92
C PRO A 205 -0.26 -1.22 -11.51
N PHE A 206 0.21 -2.35 -11.02
CA PHE A 206 -0.20 -2.85 -9.71
C PHE A 206 0.63 -2.21 -8.58
N THR A 207 1.93 -2.31 -8.64
CA THR A 207 2.82 -1.83 -7.57
C THR A 207 2.82 -0.32 -7.44
N GLY A 208 2.77 0.42 -8.53
CA GLY A 208 2.70 1.89 -8.54
C GLY A 208 1.29 2.41 -8.27
N MET A 209 0.34 2.12 -9.18
CA MET A 209 -0.99 2.74 -9.13
C MET A 209 -1.85 2.27 -7.95
N ALA A 210 -1.65 1.05 -7.44
CA ALA A 210 -2.41 0.51 -6.31
C ALA A 210 -1.56 0.43 -5.04
N VAL A 211 -0.51 -0.40 -5.01
CA VAL A 211 0.23 -0.72 -3.77
C VAL A 211 0.95 0.51 -3.21
N SER A 212 1.61 1.30 -4.05
CA SER A 212 2.26 2.53 -3.62
C SER A 212 1.27 3.52 -2.99
N GLN A 213 0.07 3.66 -3.54
CA GLN A 213 -0.98 4.50 -2.95
C GLN A 213 -1.46 3.94 -1.60
N ALA A 214 -1.59 2.60 -1.51
CA ALA A 214 -1.94 1.94 -0.25
C ALA A 214 -0.94 2.26 0.87
N ALA A 215 0.36 2.28 0.57
CA ALA A 215 1.40 2.58 1.55
C ALA A 215 1.19 3.94 2.24
N PHE A 216 0.68 4.95 1.52
CA PHE A 216 0.36 6.26 2.09
C PHE A 216 -1.01 6.28 2.78
N THR A 217 -2.06 5.79 2.13
CA THR A 217 -3.41 5.85 2.69
C THR A 217 -3.54 5.04 3.97
N PHE A 218 -2.87 3.88 4.05
CA PHE A 218 -2.89 3.00 5.22
C PHE A 218 -2.26 3.64 6.45
N ILE A 219 -1.29 4.56 6.29
CA ILE A 219 -0.72 5.29 7.42
C ILE A 219 -1.82 6.02 8.19
N TYR A 220 -2.67 6.80 7.52
CA TYR A 220 -3.77 7.47 8.21
C TYR A 220 -4.93 6.52 8.54
N ARG A 221 -5.37 5.73 7.56
CA ARG A 221 -6.58 4.90 7.69
C ARG A 221 -6.49 3.83 8.76
N PHE A 222 -5.28 3.33 9.03
CA PHE A 222 -5.06 2.26 10.01
C PHE A 222 -4.31 2.68 11.27
N MET A 223 -3.66 3.84 11.30
CA MET A 223 -2.86 4.25 12.46
C MET A 223 -3.47 5.41 13.23
N ALA A 224 -4.41 6.18 12.64
CA ALA A 224 -5.08 7.25 13.35
C ALA A 224 -5.79 6.74 14.62
N ASN A 225 -5.73 7.53 15.69
CA ASN A 225 -6.41 7.25 16.94
C ASN A 225 -7.78 7.93 16.93
N HIS A 226 -8.84 7.15 17.11
CA HIS A 226 -10.22 7.62 17.05
C HIS A 226 -10.75 8.03 18.44
N SER A 227 -11.65 8.97 18.49
CA SER A 227 -12.28 9.43 19.73
C SER A 227 -13.70 9.95 19.48
N ALA A 228 -14.43 10.28 20.54
CA ALA A 228 -15.75 10.89 20.40
C ALA A 228 -15.68 12.29 19.77
N GLU A 229 -14.59 13.02 19.99
CA GLU A 229 -14.32 14.34 19.42
C GLU A 229 -13.87 14.25 17.96
N TYR A 230 -13.10 13.20 17.64
CA TYR A 230 -12.56 12.95 16.30
C TYR A 230 -12.89 11.51 15.86
N PRO A 231 -14.13 11.24 15.48
CA PRO A 231 -14.54 9.90 15.07
C PRO A 231 -13.85 9.42 13.77
N GLU A 232 -13.36 10.32 12.94
CA GLU A 232 -12.52 10.04 11.76
C GLU A 232 -11.07 9.68 12.12
N GLY A 233 -10.66 9.95 13.36
CA GLY A 233 -9.32 9.71 13.86
C GLY A 233 -8.34 10.88 13.68
N VAL A 234 -7.34 10.92 14.55
CA VAL A 234 -6.21 11.85 14.50
C VAL A 234 -4.91 11.04 14.53
N LEU A 235 -4.06 11.25 13.55
CA LEU A 235 -2.72 10.71 13.53
C LEU A 235 -1.74 11.81 13.97
N ASN A 236 -1.56 11.93 15.27
CA ASN A 236 -0.64 12.91 15.85
C ASN A 236 0.83 12.41 15.84
N LYS A 237 1.74 13.27 16.25
CA LYS A 237 3.18 12.99 16.29
C LYS A 237 3.54 11.75 17.11
N ASP A 238 2.91 11.57 18.28
CA ASP A 238 3.24 10.44 19.17
C ASP A 238 2.75 9.10 18.60
N VAL A 239 1.54 9.08 18.05
CA VAL A 239 0.98 7.89 17.40
C VAL A 239 1.80 7.52 16.18
N LEU A 240 2.17 8.49 15.34
CA LEU A 240 3.02 8.25 14.18
C LEU A 240 4.37 7.67 14.59
N LYS A 241 5.07 8.29 15.57
CA LYS A 241 6.35 7.80 16.09
C LYS A 241 6.24 6.38 16.64
N SER A 242 5.18 6.06 17.37
CA SER A 242 4.95 4.73 17.94
C SER A 242 4.84 3.64 16.88
N PHE A 243 4.00 3.86 15.86
CA PHE A 243 3.85 2.91 14.75
C PHE A 243 5.08 2.82 13.84
N MET A 244 5.90 3.88 13.76
CA MET A 244 7.11 3.88 12.93
C MET A 244 8.36 3.50 13.72
N SER A 245 8.21 3.09 14.98
CA SER A 245 9.34 2.72 15.86
C SER A 245 10.37 3.85 16.04
N ILE A 246 9.88 5.09 16.09
CA ILE A 246 10.70 6.28 16.28
C ILE A 246 10.61 6.73 17.75
N SER A 247 11.75 6.99 18.35
CA SER A 247 11.89 7.51 19.70
C SER A 247 12.74 8.78 19.73
N GLY A 248 12.95 9.33 20.89
CA GLY A 248 13.74 10.53 21.09
C GLY A 248 12.98 11.85 20.91
N PRO A 249 13.60 12.98 21.27
CA PRO A 249 13.06 14.32 21.07
C PRO A 249 13.14 14.70 19.58
N GLU A 250 12.37 15.73 19.18
CA GLU A 250 12.26 16.15 17.76
C GLU A 250 13.61 16.49 17.11
N ASN A 251 14.55 17.00 17.86
CA ASN A 251 15.89 17.33 17.38
C ASN A 251 16.88 16.15 17.40
N ASN A 252 16.44 14.97 17.86
CA ASN A 252 17.26 13.76 17.91
C ASN A 252 16.36 12.52 17.85
N LEU A 253 15.72 12.32 16.73
CA LEU A 253 14.88 11.14 16.49
C LEU A 253 15.76 9.92 16.25
N VAL A 254 15.35 8.80 16.80
CA VAL A 254 16.05 7.51 16.69
C VAL A 254 15.07 6.44 16.21
N TRP A 255 15.41 5.77 15.14
CA TRP A 255 14.67 4.59 14.67
C TRP A 255 15.24 3.32 15.28
N THR A 256 14.38 2.44 15.77
CA THR A 256 14.74 1.12 16.27
C THR A 256 14.07 0.05 15.39
N PRO A 257 14.80 -0.63 14.50
CA PRO A 257 14.21 -1.56 13.54
C PRO A 257 13.35 -2.63 14.20
N GLY A 258 12.16 -2.85 13.67
CA GLY A 258 11.26 -3.92 14.09
C GLY A 258 10.54 -3.69 15.43
N HIS A 259 10.70 -2.52 16.08
CA HIS A 259 10.09 -2.23 17.39
C HIS A 259 8.80 -1.40 17.27
N GLU A 260 8.12 -1.47 16.15
CA GLU A 260 6.82 -0.83 15.92
C GLU A 260 5.81 -1.25 16.99
N ARG A 261 5.02 -0.28 17.47
CA ARG A 261 4.16 -0.48 18.63
C ARG A 261 2.80 0.16 18.45
N ILE A 262 1.74 -0.56 18.81
CA ILE A 262 0.42 0.02 18.99
C ILE A 262 0.45 0.86 20.28
N PRO A 263 0.08 2.15 20.24
CA PRO A 263 0.06 2.99 21.44
C PRO A 263 -0.91 2.47 22.50
N SER A 264 -0.62 2.71 23.77
CA SER A 264 -1.62 2.53 24.83
C SER A 264 -2.78 3.50 24.63
N ASN A 265 -4.00 3.08 24.97
CA ASN A 265 -5.23 3.86 24.77
C ASN A 265 -5.45 4.28 23.30
N TRP A 266 -5.11 3.38 22.38
CA TRP A 266 -5.35 3.56 20.97
C TRP A 266 -6.65 2.88 20.56
N TYR A 267 -7.49 3.64 19.85
CA TYR A 267 -8.79 3.23 19.39
C TYR A 267 -8.79 3.16 17.87
N ARG A 268 -9.04 1.98 17.34
CA ARG A 268 -9.14 1.77 15.90
C ARG A 268 -10.37 2.45 15.30
N ARG A 269 -10.44 2.51 14.00
CA ARG A 269 -11.67 2.91 13.29
C ARG A 269 -12.87 2.05 13.69
N ASN A 270 -14.08 2.63 13.60
CA ASN A 270 -15.31 1.92 13.94
C ASN A 270 -15.51 0.69 13.04
N THR A 271 -16.06 -0.40 13.59
CA THR A 271 -16.34 -1.64 12.87
C THR A 271 -17.34 -1.48 11.71
N ALA A 272 -18.25 -0.52 11.84
CA ALA A 272 -19.22 -0.18 10.79
C ALA A 272 -18.58 0.67 9.66
N ASP A 273 -17.32 1.08 9.82
CA ASP A 273 -16.52 1.84 8.87
C ASP A 273 -15.31 1.03 8.41
N ALA A 274 -15.51 -0.24 8.06
CA ALA A 274 -14.42 -1.09 7.58
C ALA A 274 -13.79 -0.52 6.30
N TYR A 275 -12.45 -0.51 6.24
CA TYR A 275 -11.71 -0.02 5.09
C TYR A 275 -11.62 -1.07 4.00
N THR A 276 -12.59 -1.06 3.11
CA THR A 276 -12.78 -2.01 2.01
C THR A 276 -12.01 -1.62 0.74
N ILE A 277 -11.97 -2.50 -0.26
CA ILE A 277 -11.39 -2.19 -1.58
C ILE A 277 -12.09 -0.99 -2.25
N PRO A 278 -13.42 -0.89 -2.29
CA PRO A 278 -14.08 0.32 -2.81
C PRO A 278 -13.74 1.59 -2.02
N TYR A 279 -13.52 1.46 -0.71
CA TYR A 279 -13.07 2.60 0.10
C TYR A 279 -11.65 3.02 -0.30
N PHE A 280 -10.74 2.08 -0.44
CA PHE A 280 -9.39 2.32 -0.90
C PHE A 280 -9.36 2.98 -2.28
N GLU A 281 -10.20 2.52 -3.22
CA GLU A 281 -10.31 3.15 -4.54
C GLU A 281 -10.68 4.63 -4.46
N THR A 282 -11.54 5.03 -3.53
CA THR A 282 -11.87 6.44 -3.29
C THR A 282 -10.64 7.25 -2.88
N ASP A 283 -9.82 6.70 -2.00
CA ASP A 283 -8.59 7.37 -1.56
C ASP A 283 -7.56 7.48 -2.69
N ILE A 284 -7.45 6.47 -3.55
CA ILE A 284 -6.61 6.56 -4.77
C ILE A 284 -7.09 7.72 -5.66
N LEU A 285 -8.38 7.76 -5.95
CA LEU A 285 -8.95 8.83 -6.78
C LEU A 285 -8.78 10.21 -6.14
N TYR A 286 -8.85 10.29 -4.80
CA TYR A 286 -8.56 11.52 -4.07
C TYR A 286 -7.10 11.95 -4.24
N PHE A 287 -6.13 11.04 -4.14
CA PHE A 287 -4.72 11.35 -4.33
C PHE A 287 -4.44 11.80 -5.76
N THR A 288 -4.95 11.06 -6.72
CA THR A 288 -4.71 11.30 -8.15
C THR A 288 -5.46 12.52 -8.70
N SER A 289 -6.50 13.00 -8.00
CA SER A 289 -7.17 14.25 -8.37
C SER A 289 -6.27 15.48 -8.30
N SER A 290 -5.24 15.46 -7.44
CA SER A 290 -4.26 16.54 -7.33
C SER A 290 -2.98 16.29 -8.16
N ASN A 291 -2.68 15.03 -8.45
CA ASN A 291 -1.57 14.63 -9.31
C ASN A 291 -1.99 13.49 -10.23
N PRO A 292 -2.50 13.80 -11.43
CA PRO A 292 -2.96 12.80 -12.37
C PRO A 292 -1.88 11.84 -12.87
N GLN A 293 -0.60 12.21 -12.75
CA GLN A 293 0.52 11.33 -13.09
C GLN A 293 0.52 10.02 -12.26
N LEU A 294 -0.02 10.07 -11.05
CA LEU A 294 -0.18 8.88 -10.20
C LEU A 294 -1.17 7.84 -10.76
N ASN A 295 -1.94 8.17 -11.78
CA ASN A 295 -2.79 7.23 -12.54
C ASN A 295 -2.16 6.76 -13.86
N LEU A 296 -0.89 7.05 -14.09
CA LEU A 296 -0.21 6.73 -15.34
C LEU A 296 1.00 5.84 -15.05
N VAL A 297 1.00 4.66 -15.61
CA VAL A 297 2.19 3.78 -15.60
C VAL A 297 3.33 4.48 -16.33
N GLY A 298 4.55 4.31 -15.83
CA GLY A 298 5.72 4.90 -16.45
C GLY A 298 7.01 4.56 -15.73
N CYS A 299 8.09 5.13 -16.23
CA CYS A 299 9.42 4.90 -15.69
C CYS A 299 10.43 5.95 -16.14
N ASN A 300 11.55 6.01 -15.45
CA ASN A 300 12.77 6.62 -15.97
C ASN A 300 13.48 5.68 -16.97
N GLU A 301 14.02 6.23 -18.04
CA GLU A 301 14.68 5.50 -19.13
C GLU A 301 16.19 5.29 -18.88
N GLY A 302 16.58 4.92 -17.67
CA GLY A 302 17.98 4.69 -17.29
C GLY A 302 18.75 5.96 -16.93
N LYS A 303 18.09 7.12 -16.87
CA LYS A 303 18.61 8.41 -16.41
C LYS A 303 17.56 9.09 -15.56
N VAL A 304 17.99 9.89 -14.61
CA VAL A 304 17.10 10.77 -13.83
C VAL A 304 16.40 11.77 -14.75
N ASP A 305 15.24 12.26 -14.34
CA ASP A 305 14.42 13.24 -15.07
C ASP A 305 14.01 12.81 -16.50
N THR A 306 13.91 11.51 -16.73
CA THR A 306 13.50 10.96 -18.05
C THR A 306 12.18 10.23 -17.98
N TYR A 307 11.34 10.55 -17.00
CA TYR A 307 10.09 9.82 -16.79
C TYR A 307 9.16 9.89 -18.00
N GLN A 308 8.86 8.72 -18.54
CA GLN A 308 7.93 8.54 -19.66
C GLN A 308 6.71 7.72 -19.21
N ASN A 309 5.54 8.19 -19.60
CA ASN A 309 4.31 7.44 -19.41
C ASN A 309 4.17 6.34 -20.47
N ILE A 310 3.71 5.19 -20.05
CA ILE A 310 3.35 4.10 -20.93
C ILE A 310 1.82 4.06 -21.05
N ASP A 311 1.31 4.11 -22.28
CA ASP A 311 -0.12 4.13 -22.52
C ASP A 311 -0.80 2.82 -22.05
N ALA A 312 -1.83 2.96 -21.24
CA ALA A 312 -2.62 1.83 -20.73
C ALA A 312 -3.24 0.98 -21.86
N SER A 313 -3.60 1.60 -22.99
CA SER A 313 -4.11 0.86 -24.15
C SER A 313 -3.03 -0.03 -24.76
N THR A 314 -1.82 0.48 -24.86
CA THR A 314 -0.67 -0.31 -25.34
C THR A 314 -0.36 -1.47 -24.37
N LEU A 315 -0.32 -1.21 -23.06
CA LEU A 315 -0.04 -2.21 -22.04
C LEU A 315 -1.10 -3.33 -22.00
N SER A 316 -2.36 -2.97 -22.15
CA SER A 316 -3.51 -3.89 -22.04
C SER A 316 -3.98 -4.44 -23.38
N ASN A 317 -3.19 -4.31 -24.46
CA ASN A 317 -3.59 -4.71 -25.83
C ASN A 317 -4.98 -4.19 -26.22
N GLY A 318 -5.29 -2.93 -25.87
CA GLY A 318 -6.55 -2.27 -26.19
C GLY A 318 -7.71 -2.56 -25.20
N ALA A 319 -7.46 -3.32 -24.13
CA ALA A 319 -8.52 -3.59 -23.14
C ALA A 319 -8.94 -2.33 -22.38
N TYR A 320 -7.99 -1.46 -22.02
CA TYR A 320 -8.25 -0.19 -21.34
C TYR A 320 -7.67 0.97 -22.14
N THR A 321 -8.41 2.06 -22.23
CA THR A 321 -7.83 3.35 -22.60
C THR A 321 -7.20 4.01 -21.39
N ALA A 322 -6.33 5.03 -21.59
CA ALA A 322 -5.77 5.82 -20.50
C ALA A 322 -6.85 6.41 -19.58
N ALA A 323 -7.94 6.93 -20.17
CA ALA A 323 -9.07 7.48 -19.42
C ALA A 323 -9.81 6.41 -18.59
N GLN A 324 -9.97 5.20 -19.12
CA GLN A 324 -10.60 4.09 -18.37
C GLN A 324 -9.70 3.61 -17.22
N ALA A 325 -8.40 3.48 -17.43
CA ALA A 325 -7.46 3.13 -16.39
C ALA A 325 -7.42 4.21 -15.28
N ALA A 326 -7.41 5.48 -15.64
CA ALA A 326 -7.44 6.58 -14.69
C ALA A 326 -8.77 6.69 -13.90
N ALA A 327 -9.88 6.32 -14.52
CA ALA A 327 -11.20 6.34 -13.87
C ALA A 327 -11.42 5.14 -12.93
N ASN A 328 -10.74 4.03 -13.15
CA ASN A 328 -10.84 2.80 -12.37
C ASN A 328 -9.44 2.17 -12.15
N PRO A 329 -8.58 2.83 -11.38
CA PRO A 329 -7.19 2.41 -11.24
C PRO A 329 -7.04 1.03 -10.60
N ILE A 330 -7.90 0.65 -9.66
CA ILE A 330 -7.91 -0.68 -9.05
C ILE A 330 -8.28 -1.75 -10.07
N CYS A 331 -9.28 -1.50 -10.92
CA CYS A 331 -9.63 -2.43 -11.99
C CYS A 331 -8.43 -2.67 -12.92
N PHE A 332 -7.83 -1.59 -13.43
CA PHE A 332 -6.70 -1.70 -14.34
C PHE A 332 -5.52 -2.42 -13.69
N ALA A 333 -5.15 -2.01 -12.48
CA ALA A 333 -4.03 -2.59 -11.74
C ALA A 333 -4.24 -4.10 -11.44
N THR A 334 -5.44 -4.48 -10.98
CA THR A 334 -5.76 -5.84 -10.59
C THR A 334 -5.86 -6.77 -11.80
N GLU A 335 -6.52 -6.32 -12.87
CA GLU A 335 -6.64 -7.10 -14.11
C GLU A 335 -5.29 -7.23 -14.82
N PHE A 336 -4.42 -6.21 -14.75
CA PHE A 336 -3.06 -6.28 -15.25
C PHE A 336 -2.24 -7.34 -14.48
N ALA A 337 -2.29 -7.30 -13.14
CA ALA A 337 -1.62 -8.29 -12.29
C ALA A 337 -2.10 -9.71 -12.59
N LEU A 338 -3.41 -9.93 -12.75
CA LEU A 338 -3.97 -11.23 -13.14
C LEU A 338 -3.43 -11.72 -14.48
N ALA A 339 -3.37 -10.85 -15.47
CA ALA A 339 -2.92 -11.20 -16.81
C ALA A 339 -1.40 -11.46 -16.88
N GLU A 340 -0.61 -10.85 -15.98
CA GLU A 340 0.85 -10.97 -15.93
C GLU A 340 1.33 -12.18 -15.10
N LEU A 341 0.58 -12.60 -14.09
CA LEU A 341 0.94 -13.69 -13.17
C LEU A 341 1.45 -14.97 -13.85
N PRO A 342 0.84 -15.49 -14.94
CA PRO A 342 1.35 -16.69 -15.62
C PRO A 342 2.75 -16.50 -16.18
N GLY A 343 3.04 -15.33 -16.72
CA GLY A 343 4.36 -14.98 -17.25
C GLY A 343 5.43 -14.90 -16.18
N LEU A 344 5.10 -14.30 -15.05
CA LEU A 344 6.01 -14.12 -13.91
C LEU A 344 6.30 -15.43 -13.17
N THR A 345 5.29 -16.27 -13.01
CA THR A 345 5.41 -17.48 -12.19
C THR A 345 5.68 -18.75 -12.99
N GLY A 346 5.46 -18.73 -14.30
CA GLY A 346 5.50 -19.92 -15.15
C GLY A 346 4.39 -20.94 -14.85
N LEU A 347 3.40 -20.58 -14.03
CA LEU A 347 2.32 -21.44 -13.57
C LEU A 347 1.00 -21.10 -14.29
N SER A 348 0.11 -22.09 -14.38
CA SER A 348 -1.23 -21.86 -14.92
C SER A 348 -2.15 -21.18 -13.89
N LEU A 349 -2.94 -20.17 -14.32
CA LEU A 349 -3.93 -19.49 -13.50
C LEU A 349 -5.00 -20.44 -12.88
N THR A 350 -5.13 -21.64 -13.40
CA THR A 350 -6.15 -22.61 -12.94
C THR A 350 -5.61 -23.66 -11.99
N SER A 351 -4.30 -23.66 -11.69
CA SER A 351 -3.68 -24.70 -10.88
C SER A 351 -3.28 -24.21 -9.48
N GLY A 352 -3.65 -25.00 -8.45
CA GLY A 352 -3.12 -24.90 -7.08
C GLY A 352 -3.20 -23.51 -6.46
N VAL A 353 -2.06 -22.99 -6.09
CA VAL A 353 -1.87 -21.74 -5.36
C VAL A 353 -2.33 -20.50 -6.17
N LEU A 354 -2.01 -20.46 -7.48
CA LEU A 354 -2.48 -19.39 -8.36
C LEU A 354 -3.99 -19.41 -8.56
N GLY A 355 -4.63 -20.59 -8.55
CA GLY A 355 -6.07 -20.70 -8.64
C GLY A 355 -6.78 -20.00 -7.48
N SER A 356 -6.23 -20.06 -6.27
CA SER A 356 -6.77 -19.36 -5.10
C SER A 356 -6.67 -17.83 -5.27
N LEU A 357 -5.51 -17.32 -5.69
CA LEU A 357 -5.33 -15.89 -5.94
C LEU A 357 -6.22 -15.41 -7.08
N THR A 358 -6.26 -16.14 -8.19
CA THR A 358 -7.14 -15.82 -9.32
C THR A 358 -8.60 -15.77 -8.90
N SER A 359 -9.06 -16.70 -8.05
CA SER A 359 -10.43 -16.70 -7.53
C SER A 359 -10.72 -15.45 -6.69
N VAL A 360 -9.80 -15.07 -5.79
CA VAL A 360 -9.95 -13.87 -4.95
C VAL A 360 -9.94 -12.61 -5.82
N LEU A 361 -8.96 -12.45 -6.70
CA LEU A 361 -8.86 -11.31 -7.60
C LEU A 361 -10.06 -11.21 -8.54
N SER A 362 -10.50 -12.31 -9.13
CA SER A 362 -11.68 -12.33 -10.01
C SER A 362 -12.97 -11.99 -9.26
N SER A 363 -13.07 -12.34 -7.97
CA SER A 363 -14.20 -11.90 -7.14
C SER A 363 -14.19 -10.39 -6.92
N VAL A 364 -13.02 -9.82 -6.63
CA VAL A 364 -12.84 -8.36 -6.47
C VAL A 364 -13.18 -7.63 -7.77
N THR A 365 -12.57 -8.01 -8.88
CA THR A 365 -12.76 -7.35 -10.19
C THR A 365 -14.20 -7.46 -10.68
N LYS A 366 -14.84 -8.61 -10.44
CA LYS A 366 -16.26 -8.81 -10.77
C LYS A 366 -17.17 -7.89 -9.97
N ASN A 367 -16.91 -7.74 -8.67
CA ASN A 367 -17.71 -6.88 -7.80
C ASN A 367 -17.54 -5.40 -8.16
N LEU A 368 -16.37 -4.98 -8.62
CA LEU A 368 -16.10 -3.65 -9.11
C LEU A 368 -16.58 -3.42 -10.56
N GLY A 369 -17.00 -4.47 -11.27
CA GLY A 369 -17.41 -4.38 -12.68
C GLY A 369 -16.24 -4.17 -13.64
N CYS A 370 -15.05 -4.66 -13.30
CA CYS A 370 -13.85 -4.50 -14.10
C CYS A 370 -13.94 -5.22 -15.45
N LYS A 371 -13.29 -4.63 -16.44
CA LYS A 371 -13.13 -5.24 -17.76
C LYS A 371 -11.86 -6.09 -17.77
N ALA A 372 -11.97 -7.36 -18.12
CA ALA A 372 -10.82 -8.26 -18.14
C ALA A 372 -9.74 -7.82 -19.14
N ILE A 373 -8.47 -7.98 -18.74
CA ILE A 373 -7.29 -7.88 -19.62
C ILE A 373 -6.93 -9.31 -20.04
N GLY A 374 -7.12 -9.63 -21.32
CA GLY A 374 -6.84 -10.97 -21.83
C GLY A 374 -5.35 -11.28 -21.96
N SER A 375 -4.52 -10.26 -22.19
CA SER A 375 -3.07 -10.36 -22.27
C SER A 375 -2.42 -9.00 -22.06
N VAL A 376 -1.20 -8.98 -21.54
CA VAL A 376 -0.40 -7.77 -21.34
C VAL A 376 0.72 -7.67 -22.37
N ASN A 377 1.03 -6.46 -22.79
CA ASN A 377 2.15 -6.17 -23.68
C ASN A 377 3.39 -5.82 -22.86
N THR A 378 4.10 -6.83 -22.41
CA THR A 378 5.34 -6.64 -21.64
C THR A 378 6.47 -6.02 -22.45
N THR A 379 6.40 -6.04 -23.81
CA THR A 379 7.38 -5.36 -24.67
C THR A 379 7.34 -3.86 -24.47
N ALA A 380 6.18 -3.28 -24.14
CA ALA A 380 6.07 -1.86 -23.82
C ALA A 380 6.82 -1.49 -22.52
N LEU A 381 6.96 -2.43 -21.60
CA LEU A 381 7.72 -2.26 -20.35
C LEU A 381 9.24 -2.38 -20.57
N ALA A 382 9.69 -2.87 -21.71
CA ALA A 382 11.12 -2.97 -22.04
C ALA A 382 11.79 -1.57 -22.20
N LEU A 383 10.99 -0.51 -22.34
CA LEU A 383 11.48 0.87 -22.27
C LEU A 383 11.98 1.25 -20.86
N CYS A 384 11.56 0.51 -19.85
CA CYS A 384 11.89 0.71 -18.46
C CYS A 384 13.03 -0.18 -18.03
N PRO A 385 14.27 0.28 -17.97
CA PRO A 385 15.41 -0.59 -17.58
C PRO A 385 15.27 -1.12 -16.15
N GLY A 386 14.58 -0.41 -15.27
CA GLY A 386 14.27 -0.87 -13.93
C GLY A 386 13.25 -2.00 -13.87
N PHE A 387 12.43 -2.21 -14.91
CA PHE A 387 11.40 -3.24 -14.91
C PHE A 387 11.97 -4.66 -14.83
N SER A 388 13.05 -4.94 -15.57
CA SER A 388 13.73 -6.25 -15.54
C SER A 388 14.41 -6.56 -14.20
N LEU A 389 14.57 -5.56 -13.34
CA LEU A 389 15.20 -5.66 -12.02
C LEU A 389 14.14 -5.73 -10.90
N TYR A 390 12.89 -5.55 -11.23
CA TYR A 390 11.77 -5.62 -10.29
C TYR A 390 11.60 -7.04 -9.75
N GLY A 391 11.27 -7.14 -8.46
CA GLY A 391 11.06 -8.43 -7.81
C GLY A 391 12.33 -9.11 -7.28
N GLY A 392 13.50 -8.46 -7.35
CA GLY A 392 14.76 -9.02 -6.87
C GLY A 392 15.47 -8.18 -5.82
N PRO A 393 16.12 -8.83 -4.81
CA PRO A 393 16.98 -8.12 -3.86
C PRO A 393 18.32 -7.67 -4.47
N THR A 394 18.57 -7.99 -5.73
CA THR A 394 19.89 -7.83 -6.41
C THR A 394 19.90 -6.73 -7.46
N ALA A 395 18.96 -5.81 -7.42
CA ALA A 395 18.96 -4.64 -8.30
C ALA A 395 20.22 -3.78 -8.06
N PRO A 396 20.76 -3.13 -9.11
CA PRO A 396 21.86 -2.20 -8.95
C PRO A 396 21.51 -1.08 -7.97
N VAL A 397 22.48 -0.70 -7.15
CA VAL A 397 22.37 0.42 -6.21
C VAL A 397 23.29 1.55 -6.63
N ALA A 398 22.95 2.78 -6.27
CA ALA A 398 23.76 3.94 -6.57
C ALA A 398 25.15 3.84 -5.88
N PRO A 399 26.22 4.36 -6.49
CA PRO A 399 27.49 4.53 -5.81
C PRO A 399 27.30 5.37 -4.54
N GLY A 400 27.73 4.84 -3.40
CA GLY A 400 27.57 5.51 -2.10
C GLY A 400 26.19 5.35 -1.45
N ALA A 401 25.30 4.54 -2.01
CA ALA A 401 24.06 4.16 -1.34
C ALA A 401 24.34 3.56 0.04
N ILE A 402 23.53 3.95 1.01
CA ILE A 402 23.65 3.45 2.40
C ILE A 402 23.25 1.98 2.38
N GLN A 403 24.23 1.13 2.15
CA GLN A 403 24.07 -0.30 2.41
C GLN A 403 24.14 -0.48 3.91
N SER A 404 23.09 -0.89 4.47
CA SER A 404 22.96 -1.10 5.91
C SER A 404 23.01 -2.57 6.23
#